data_a0656a5077f96e7e61b08fd1f05aa6a9
#
_entry.id   a0656a5077f96e7e61b08fd1f05aa6a9
#
_cell.length_a   1.000
_cell.length_b   1.000
_cell.length_c   1.000
_cell.angle_alpha   90.00
_cell.angle_beta   90.00
_cell.angle_gamma   90.00
#
_symmetry.space_group_name_H-M   'P 1'
#
loop_
_entity.id
_entity.type
_entity.pdbx_description
1 polymer ?
#
loop_
_entity_poly.entity_id
_entity_poly.type
_entity_poly.pdbx_seq_one_letter_code
_entity_poly.pdbx_strand_id
1 'polypeptide(L)'
;MTLRARKILLIALAGVLLTVALAISVGPFSVSSLQVRLEDNARAALDRREMEWAHVHFRGQEATLTGAAPNDTAREIALDVVASSTWSGGRIAGGVTRVIDDTTDARTDRGFSFRADVAVNGRVLIRGDATDAAARDAIARFATASFHNGADSDLTLIPGGAPAAEWEEAAKRLLGQLARLERGAIVLNGAQGGLYGEAENPQIARSVADALLTMPAPFRAASIVIPAGAPAIVHVPDIQACAAVIRAAQGTDELRFDTAGIAASPLTEIALRRLGRTLSSCPTNARLSVTINIAEGGAELARQRAAHVRSLLAGGSADEARIIVALADDRQQAITFSVSSIEG
;
A
#
# COMPACT_ATOMS: atom_id res chain seq x y z
N MET A 1 -66.42 -16.17 -36.67
CA MET A 1 -66.08 -15.93 -35.27
C MET A 1 -66.91 -14.73 -34.80
N THR A 2 -67.83 -14.92 -33.88
CA THR A 2 -68.74 -13.83 -33.43
C THR A 2 -68.03 -12.76 -32.63
N LEU A 3 -68.48 -11.52 -32.71
CA LEU A 3 -67.88 -10.36 -32.05
C LEU A 3 -67.64 -10.60 -30.51
N ARG A 4 -68.55 -11.40 -29.92
CA ARG A 4 -68.46 -11.84 -28.50
C ARG A 4 -67.28 -12.77 -28.23
N ALA A 5 -67.02 -13.74 -29.14
CA ALA A 5 -65.92 -14.68 -29.00
C ALA A 5 -64.54 -13.97 -29.10
N ARG A 6 -64.47 -12.94 -29.95
CA ARG A 6 -63.22 -12.12 -30.08
C ARG A 6 -62.93 -11.27 -28.84
N LYS A 7 -64.01 -10.73 -28.21
CA LYS A 7 -63.85 -9.98 -26.93
C LYS A 7 -63.39 -10.89 -25.78
N ILE A 8 -63.97 -12.10 -25.68
CA ILE A 8 -63.61 -13.08 -24.64
C ILE A 8 -62.14 -13.53 -24.83
N LEU A 9 -61.70 -13.78 -26.05
CA LEU A 9 -60.33 -14.16 -26.38
C LEU A 9 -59.33 -13.04 -26.01
N LEU A 10 -59.66 -11.79 -26.29
CA LEU A 10 -58.81 -10.64 -25.94
C LEU A 10 -58.71 -10.41 -24.41
N ILE A 11 -59.76 -10.61 -23.67
CA ILE A 11 -59.75 -10.51 -22.21
C ILE A 11 -58.94 -11.65 -21.60
N ALA A 12 -59.11 -12.88 -22.12
CA ALA A 12 -58.30 -14.02 -21.67
C ALA A 12 -56.80 -13.83 -21.96
N LEU A 13 -56.48 -13.35 -23.17
CA LEU A 13 -55.09 -13.04 -23.55
C LEU A 13 -54.50 -11.92 -22.66
N ALA A 14 -55.24 -10.86 -22.42
CA ALA A 14 -54.82 -9.78 -21.52
C ALA A 14 -54.60 -10.26 -20.08
N GLY A 15 -55.51 -11.16 -19.58
CA GLY A 15 -55.33 -11.78 -18.26
C GLY A 15 -54.06 -12.63 -18.16
N VAL A 16 -53.78 -13.45 -19.18
CA VAL A 16 -52.54 -14.26 -19.24
C VAL A 16 -51.31 -13.36 -19.30
N LEU A 17 -51.31 -12.31 -20.11
CA LEU A 17 -50.21 -11.37 -20.20
C LEU A 17 -49.97 -10.61 -18.87
N LEU A 18 -51.02 -10.23 -18.18
CA LEU A 18 -50.96 -9.56 -16.87
C LEU A 18 -50.40 -10.50 -15.80
N THR A 19 -50.83 -11.77 -15.75
CA THR A 19 -50.30 -12.74 -14.78
C THR A 19 -48.84 -13.07 -15.05
N VAL A 20 -48.42 -13.20 -16.31
CA VAL A 20 -47.01 -13.39 -16.69
C VAL A 20 -46.18 -12.16 -16.31
N ALA A 21 -46.68 -10.94 -16.57
CA ALA A 21 -45.99 -9.70 -16.19
C ALA A 21 -45.85 -9.56 -14.67
N LEU A 22 -46.88 -9.89 -13.89
CA LEU A 22 -46.85 -9.91 -12.42
C LEU A 22 -45.87 -10.99 -11.88
N ALA A 23 -45.88 -12.18 -12.46
CA ALA A 23 -44.97 -13.26 -12.06
C ALA A 23 -43.51 -12.89 -12.27
N ILE A 24 -43.19 -12.16 -13.35
CA ILE A 24 -41.83 -11.71 -13.68
C ILE A 24 -41.40 -10.50 -12.82
N SER A 25 -42.35 -9.63 -12.43
CA SER A 25 -42.03 -8.38 -11.72
C SER A 25 -42.08 -8.46 -10.19
N VAL A 26 -42.85 -9.36 -9.60
CA VAL A 26 -43.14 -9.38 -8.14
C VAL A 26 -42.89 -10.76 -7.51
N GLY A 27 -42.68 -11.83 -8.31
CA GLY A 27 -42.49 -13.20 -7.80
C GLY A 27 -41.09 -13.54 -7.38
N PRO A 28 -40.86 -14.73 -6.78
CA PRO A 28 -39.52 -15.24 -6.41
C PRO A 28 -38.62 -15.50 -7.63
N PHE A 29 -39.16 -15.36 -8.83
CA PHE A 29 -38.45 -15.43 -10.12
C PHE A 29 -38.26 -14.06 -10.77
N SER A 30 -38.45 -12.96 -10.02
CA SER A 30 -38.18 -11.62 -10.52
C SER A 30 -36.68 -11.44 -10.81
N VAL A 31 -36.34 -10.60 -11.80
CA VAL A 31 -34.95 -10.31 -12.16
C VAL A 31 -34.13 -9.84 -10.96
N SER A 32 -34.77 -9.04 -10.07
CA SER A 32 -34.13 -8.55 -8.85
C SER A 32 -33.82 -9.65 -7.83
N SER A 33 -34.73 -10.64 -7.66
CA SER A 33 -34.50 -11.77 -6.74
C SER A 33 -33.42 -12.74 -7.28
N LEU A 34 -33.35 -12.91 -8.59
CA LEU A 34 -32.28 -13.68 -9.23
C LEU A 34 -30.92 -12.99 -9.04
N GLN A 35 -30.85 -11.68 -9.25
CA GLN A 35 -29.62 -10.92 -9.10
C GLN A 35 -29.08 -11.02 -7.67
N VAL A 36 -29.90 -10.83 -6.64
CA VAL A 36 -29.50 -10.95 -5.23
C VAL A 36 -28.96 -12.36 -4.95
N ARG A 37 -29.63 -13.40 -5.40
CA ARG A 37 -29.17 -14.79 -5.20
C ARG A 37 -27.82 -15.07 -5.89
N LEU A 38 -27.60 -14.54 -7.08
CA LEU A 38 -26.34 -14.69 -7.80
C LEU A 38 -25.21 -13.96 -7.05
N GLU A 39 -25.48 -12.76 -6.57
CA GLU A 39 -24.51 -11.98 -5.79
C GLU A 39 -24.16 -12.68 -4.47
N ASP A 40 -25.14 -13.17 -3.72
CA ASP A 40 -24.92 -13.90 -2.47
C ASP A 40 -24.13 -15.20 -2.69
N ASN A 41 -24.46 -15.96 -3.75
CA ASN A 41 -23.74 -17.19 -4.07
C ASN A 41 -22.28 -16.91 -4.46
N ALA A 42 -22.05 -15.89 -5.28
CA ALA A 42 -20.71 -15.51 -5.70
C ALA A 42 -19.88 -14.99 -4.53
N ARG A 43 -20.47 -14.15 -3.67
CA ARG A 43 -19.82 -13.66 -2.44
C ARG A 43 -19.46 -14.82 -1.51
N ALA A 44 -20.40 -15.73 -1.22
CA ALA A 44 -20.13 -16.90 -0.40
C ALA A 44 -19.09 -17.85 -1.02
N ALA A 45 -18.96 -17.88 -2.34
CA ALA A 45 -17.93 -18.67 -3.01
C ALA A 45 -16.53 -18.03 -2.88
N LEU A 46 -16.44 -16.71 -2.94
CA LEU A 46 -15.21 -15.93 -2.70
C LEU A 46 -14.78 -16.05 -1.23
N ASP A 47 -15.71 -15.90 -0.29
CA ASP A 47 -15.45 -16.03 1.16
C ASP A 47 -14.90 -17.43 1.53
N ARG A 48 -15.45 -18.50 0.95
CA ARG A 48 -14.93 -19.86 1.16
C ARG A 48 -13.50 -20.06 0.66
N ARG A 49 -13.02 -19.20 -0.22
CA ARG A 49 -11.65 -19.20 -0.75
C ARG A 49 -10.76 -18.15 -0.09
N GLU A 50 -11.26 -17.51 0.98
CA GLU A 50 -10.53 -16.46 1.74
C GLU A 50 -10.10 -15.28 0.83
N MET A 51 -10.94 -14.96 -0.18
CA MET A 51 -10.69 -13.87 -1.12
C MET A 51 -11.35 -12.57 -0.65
N GLU A 52 -11.00 -12.10 0.54
CA GLU A 52 -11.58 -10.89 1.16
C GLU A 52 -11.38 -9.61 0.32
N TRP A 53 -10.36 -9.59 -0.54
CA TRP A 53 -10.06 -8.48 -1.44
C TRP A 53 -11.05 -8.36 -2.61
N ALA A 54 -11.75 -9.45 -2.96
CA ALA A 54 -12.59 -9.56 -4.14
C ALA A 54 -14.04 -9.22 -3.81
N HIS A 55 -14.56 -8.19 -4.47
CA HIS A 55 -15.94 -7.76 -4.33
C HIS A 55 -16.66 -7.99 -5.64
N VAL A 56 -17.85 -8.58 -5.58
CA VAL A 56 -18.66 -8.85 -6.77
C VAL A 56 -19.98 -8.07 -6.70
N HIS A 57 -20.34 -7.50 -7.82
CA HIS A 57 -21.63 -6.85 -8.01
C HIS A 57 -22.29 -7.37 -9.29
N PHE A 58 -23.61 -7.59 -9.23
CA PHE A 58 -24.38 -8.11 -10.35
C PHE A 58 -25.29 -7.06 -10.97
N ARG A 59 -25.39 -7.10 -12.29
CA ARG A 59 -26.42 -6.42 -13.06
C ARG A 59 -27.15 -7.46 -13.90
N GLY A 60 -28.29 -7.96 -13.42
CA GLY A 60 -28.94 -9.14 -13.97
C GLY A 60 -28.10 -10.41 -13.77
N GLN A 61 -27.59 -11.00 -14.87
CA GLN A 61 -26.71 -12.18 -14.86
C GLN A 61 -25.25 -11.86 -15.23
N GLU A 62 -24.92 -10.58 -15.37
CA GLU A 62 -23.58 -10.10 -15.60
C GLU A 62 -22.94 -9.70 -14.26
N ALA A 63 -21.81 -10.30 -13.93
CA ALA A 63 -21.04 -10.00 -12.73
C ALA A 63 -19.90 -9.04 -13.07
N THR A 64 -19.69 -8.04 -12.23
CA THR A 64 -18.48 -7.21 -12.23
C THR A 64 -17.68 -7.56 -10.98
N LEU A 65 -16.47 -8.04 -11.16
CA LEU A 65 -15.52 -8.31 -10.09
C LEU A 65 -14.63 -7.09 -9.90
N THR A 66 -14.60 -6.55 -8.68
CA THR A 66 -13.79 -5.39 -8.27
C THR A 66 -12.89 -5.76 -7.09
N GLY A 67 -11.94 -4.90 -6.76
CA GLY A 67 -11.03 -5.07 -5.63
C GLY A 67 -9.57 -5.18 -6.07
N ALA A 68 -8.67 -5.17 -5.10
CA ALA A 68 -7.23 -5.17 -5.34
C ALA A 68 -6.66 -6.59 -5.29
N ALA A 69 -6.47 -7.20 -6.46
CA ALA A 69 -5.96 -8.57 -6.58
C ALA A 69 -4.49 -8.65 -6.12
N PRO A 70 -4.13 -9.58 -5.23
CA PRO A 70 -2.74 -9.71 -4.74
C PRO A 70 -1.75 -10.17 -5.82
N ASN A 71 -2.22 -10.88 -6.84
CA ASN A 71 -1.46 -11.31 -8.01
C ASN A 71 -2.38 -11.79 -9.14
N ASP A 72 -1.83 -11.97 -10.35
CA ASP A 72 -2.60 -12.40 -11.53
C ASP A 72 -3.26 -13.77 -11.33
N THR A 73 -2.58 -14.71 -10.67
CA THR A 73 -3.15 -16.04 -10.37
C THR A 73 -4.36 -15.92 -9.43
N ALA A 74 -4.31 -15.09 -8.41
CA ALA A 74 -5.45 -14.86 -7.52
C ALA A 74 -6.61 -14.20 -8.27
N ARG A 75 -6.32 -13.28 -9.20
CA ARG A 75 -7.31 -12.65 -10.09
C ARG A 75 -8.00 -13.68 -10.96
N GLU A 76 -7.24 -14.51 -11.66
CA GLU A 76 -7.79 -15.58 -12.52
C GLU A 76 -8.66 -16.57 -11.73
N ILE A 77 -8.19 -17.00 -10.54
CA ILE A 77 -8.97 -17.86 -9.66
C ILE A 77 -10.26 -17.17 -9.20
N ALA A 78 -10.24 -15.89 -8.86
CA ALA A 78 -11.44 -15.15 -8.44
C ALA A 78 -12.46 -15.04 -9.59
N LEU A 79 -12.01 -14.75 -10.81
CA LEU A 79 -12.87 -14.72 -12.01
C LEU A 79 -13.51 -16.09 -12.25
N ASP A 80 -12.76 -17.18 -12.13
CA ASP A 80 -13.27 -18.55 -12.29
C ASP A 80 -14.26 -18.91 -11.17
N VAL A 81 -13.97 -18.53 -9.92
CA VAL A 81 -14.87 -18.72 -8.77
C VAL A 81 -16.20 -18.01 -8.99
N VAL A 82 -16.19 -16.76 -9.46
CA VAL A 82 -17.42 -16.02 -9.73
C VAL A 82 -18.18 -16.65 -10.90
N ALA A 83 -17.50 -17.01 -11.99
CA ALA A 83 -18.10 -17.65 -13.16
C ALA A 83 -18.76 -19.00 -12.82
N SER A 84 -18.15 -19.76 -11.91
CA SER A 84 -18.59 -21.09 -11.48
C SER A 84 -19.45 -21.07 -10.20
N SER A 85 -19.76 -19.91 -9.62
CA SER A 85 -20.49 -19.76 -8.34
C SER A 85 -21.91 -20.29 -8.37
N THR A 86 -22.47 -20.53 -9.56
CA THR A 86 -23.81 -21.09 -9.77
C THR A 86 -23.73 -22.50 -10.35
N TRP A 87 -24.46 -23.44 -9.75
CA TRP A 87 -24.38 -24.87 -10.05
C TRP A 87 -24.93 -25.27 -11.42
N SER A 88 -25.69 -24.44 -12.09
CA SER A 88 -26.37 -24.81 -13.32
C SER A 88 -26.08 -23.86 -14.46
N GLY A 89 -24.98 -24.12 -15.08
CA GLY A 89 -24.78 -23.92 -16.50
C GLY A 89 -25.38 -22.68 -17.17
N GLY A 90 -24.93 -21.51 -16.85
CA GLY A 90 -24.90 -20.39 -17.78
C GLY A 90 -26.28 -19.85 -18.22
N ARG A 91 -26.32 -19.44 -19.47
CA ARG A 91 -27.37 -18.63 -20.09
C ARG A 91 -28.79 -19.18 -20.02
N ILE A 92 -28.99 -20.49 -19.94
CA ILE A 92 -30.33 -21.14 -20.03
C ILE A 92 -30.94 -21.38 -18.64
N ALA A 93 -30.12 -21.58 -17.61
CA ALA A 93 -30.57 -21.97 -16.28
C ALA A 93 -30.46 -20.86 -15.20
N GLY A 94 -30.24 -19.61 -15.59
CA GLY A 94 -30.19 -18.47 -14.67
C GLY A 94 -28.88 -18.31 -13.91
N GLY A 95 -27.76 -18.85 -14.45
CA GLY A 95 -26.42 -18.67 -13.90
C GLY A 95 -25.72 -17.39 -14.39
N VAL A 96 -24.46 -17.22 -14.00
CA VAL A 96 -23.59 -16.15 -14.47
C VAL A 96 -23.34 -16.28 -15.96
N THR A 97 -23.62 -15.25 -16.73
CA THR A 97 -23.46 -15.25 -18.21
C THR A 97 -22.17 -14.61 -18.66
N ARG A 98 -21.65 -13.69 -17.86
CA ARG A 98 -20.42 -12.96 -18.12
C ARG A 98 -19.84 -12.45 -16.81
N VAL A 99 -18.52 -12.50 -16.69
CA VAL A 99 -17.78 -11.80 -15.63
C VAL A 99 -16.95 -10.69 -16.28
N ILE A 100 -17.12 -9.47 -15.80
CA ILE A 100 -16.31 -8.31 -16.16
C ILE A 100 -15.23 -8.21 -15.11
N ASP A 101 -13.98 -8.18 -15.53
CA ASP A 101 -12.84 -7.91 -14.69
C ASP A 101 -12.64 -6.39 -14.59
N ASP A 102 -12.94 -5.83 -13.43
CA ASP A 102 -12.68 -4.45 -13.03
C ASP A 102 -11.82 -4.43 -11.74
N THR A 103 -11.01 -5.49 -11.59
CA THR A 103 -10.06 -5.57 -10.48
C THR A 103 -8.84 -4.72 -10.74
N THR A 104 -8.30 -4.12 -9.68
CA THR A 104 -6.98 -3.48 -9.70
C THR A 104 -5.93 -4.47 -9.18
N ASP A 105 -4.68 -4.25 -9.50
CA ASP A 105 -3.60 -4.98 -8.84
C ASP A 105 -3.34 -4.34 -7.47
N ALA A 106 -3.46 -5.09 -6.37
CA ALA A 106 -3.17 -4.62 -5.01
C ALA A 106 -1.77 -4.00 -4.87
N ARG A 107 -0.89 -4.34 -5.80
CA ARG A 107 0.47 -3.80 -5.88
C ARG A 107 0.54 -2.46 -6.60
N THR A 108 -0.39 -2.17 -7.52
CA THR A 108 -0.48 -0.85 -8.17
C THR A 108 -1.03 0.21 -7.24
N ASP A 109 -1.92 -0.14 -6.33
CA ASP A 109 -2.47 0.80 -5.33
C ASP A 109 -1.41 1.29 -4.33
N ARG A 110 -0.44 0.44 -3.93
CA ARG A 110 0.66 0.87 -3.05
C ARG A 110 1.84 1.51 -3.79
N GLY A 111 1.84 1.50 -5.12
CA GLY A 111 2.94 1.93 -5.98
C GLY A 111 4.13 0.95 -5.96
N PHE A 112 4.98 1.03 -7.01
CA PHE A 112 6.22 0.27 -7.10
C PHE A 112 7.23 0.82 -6.09
N SER A 113 7.71 -0.02 -5.18
CA SER A 113 8.51 0.40 -4.04
C SER A 113 9.79 -0.42 -3.88
N PHE A 114 10.84 0.25 -3.48
CA PHE A 114 12.11 -0.37 -3.16
C PHE A 114 12.68 0.26 -1.88
N ARG A 115 13.23 -0.57 -1.02
CA ARG A 115 13.82 -0.15 0.23
C ARG A 115 15.07 -0.96 0.53
N ALA A 116 16.08 -0.31 1.10
CA ALA A 116 17.22 -0.99 1.70
C ALA A 116 17.64 -0.31 3.00
N ASP A 117 18.00 -1.13 3.99
CA ASP A 117 18.43 -0.69 5.32
C ASP A 117 19.72 -1.40 5.70
N VAL A 118 20.66 -0.65 6.27
CA VAL A 118 21.87 -1.23 6.86
C VAL A 118 21.53 -1.68 8.28
N ALA A 119 21.53 -2.98 8.50
CA ALA A 119 21.29 -3.59 9.81
C ALA A 119 22.48 -3.34 10.77
N VAL A 120 22.26 -3.58 12.06
CA VAL A 120 23.25 -3.38 13.11
C VAL A 120 24.54 -4.17 12.88
N ASN A 121 24.43 -5.33 12.23
CA ASN A 121 25.57 -6.18 11.87
C ASN A 121 26.30 -5.73 10.58
N GLY A 122 25.90 -4.59 9.99
CA GLY A 122 26.45 -4.04 8.76
C GLY A 122 26.04 -4.74 7.47
N ARG A 123 25.13 -5.74 7.53
CA ARG A 123 24.48 -6.32 6.34
C ARG A 123 23.41 -5.37 5.82
N VAL A 124 23.21 -5.34 4.52
CA VAL A 124 22.07 -4.60 3.96
C VAL A 124 20.89 -5.54 3.78
N LEU A 125 19.70 -5.10 4.21
CA LEU A 125 18.45 -5.78 4.01
C LEU A 125 17.66 -5.04 2.95
N ILE A 126 17.38 -5.71 1.83
CA ILE A 126 16.68 -5.15 0.67
C ILE A 126 15.28 -5.76 0.59
N ARG A 127 14.25 -4.91 0.44
CA ARG A 127 12.84 -5.31 0.33
C ARG A 127 12.12 -4.47 -0.72
N GLY A 128 11.03 -5.00 -1.25
CA GLY A 128 10.16 -4.28 -2.17
C GLY A 128 9.96 -5.03 -3.47
N ASP A 129 10.01 -4.31 -4.59
CA ASP A 129 9.59 -4.79 -5.88
C ASP A 129 10.76 -4.79 -6.88
N ALA A 130 10.76 -5.73 -7.82
CA ALA A 130 11.65 -5.76 -8.97
C ALA A 130 10.84 -6.05 -10.25
N THR A 131 11.27 -5.52 -11.38
CA THR A 131 10.58 -5.67 -12.67
C THR A 131 10.57 -7.09 -13.19
N ASP A 132 11.68 -7.80 -12.99
CA ASP A 132 11.91 -9.15 -13.48
C ASP A 132 13.03 -9.82 -12.68
N ALA A 133 13.30 -11.08 -12.96
CA ALA A 133 14.33 -11.86 -12.29
C ALA A 133 15.75 -11.33 -12.57
N ALA A 134 16.00 -10.80 -13.77
CA ALA A 134 17.31 -10.28 -14.14
C ALA A 134 17.66 -9.00 -13.33
N ALA A 135 16.69 -8.07 -13.20
CA ALA A 135 16.81 -6.87 -12.38
C ALA A 135 17.00 -7.22 -10.89
N ARG A 136 16.16 -8.14 -10.36
CA ARG A 136 16.33 -8.64 -8.99
C ARG A 136 17.72 -9.17 -8.72
N ASP A 137 18.21 -10.06 -9.58
CA ASP A 137 19.51 -10.70 -9.43
C ASP A 137 20.66 -9.70 -9.64
N ALA A 138 20.49 -8.71 -10.53
CA ALA A 138 21.46 -7.63 -10.73
C ALA A 138 21.59 -6.74 -9.48
N ILE A 139 20.47 -6.36 -8.86
CA ILE A 139 20.45 -5.59 -7.60
C ILE A 139 21.08 -6.40 -6.47
N ALA A 140 20.74 -7.67 -6.32
CA ALA A 140 21.29 -8.53 -5.27
C ALA A 140 22.80 -8.69 -5.40
N ARG A 141 23.32 -8.91 -6.64
CA ARG A 141 24.77 -8.98 -6.90
C ARG A 141 25.47 -7.65 -6.62
N PHE A 142 24.89 -6.53 -7.06
CA PHE A 142 25.43 -5.21 -6.80
C PHE A 142 25.53 -4.92 -5.30
N ALA A 143 24.46 -5.20 -4.55
CA ALA A 143 24.46 -5.02 -3.11
C ALA A 143 25.49 -5.90 -2.40
N THR A 144 25.57 -7.19 -2.75
CA THR A 144 26.56 -8.10 -2.18
C THR A 144 28.00 -7.62 -2.44
N ALA A 145 28.27 -7.04 -3.59
CA ALA A 145 29.58 -6.48 -3.93
C ALA A 145 29.88 -5.14 -3.24
N SER A 146 28.83 -4.35 -2.94
CA SER A 146 28.98 -2.99 -2.38
C SER A 146 29.05 -2.96 -0.85
N PHE A 147 28.44 -3.91 -0.16
CA PHE A 147 28.39 -3.97 1.30
C PHE A 147 29.33 -5.04 1.85
N HIS A 148 30.24 -4.63 2.73
CA HIS A 148 31.29 -5.50 3.26
C HIS A 148 30.73 -6.77 3.93
N ASN A 149 29.61 -6.67 4.64
CA ASN A 149 28.98 -7.80 5.34
C ASN A 149 27.90 -8.49 4.50
N GLY A 150 27.81 -8.16 3.19
CA GLY A 150 26.88 -8.75 2.24
C GLY A 150 25.48 -8.18 2.30
N ALA A 151 24.58 -8.81 1.56
CA ALA A 151 23.19 -8.38 1.39
C ALA A 151 22.23 -9.53 1.55
N ASP A 152 21.05 -9.25 2.12
CA ASP A 152 19.87 -10.10 2.12
C ASP A 152 18.81 -9.41 1.26
N SER A 153 18.30 -10.09 0.22
CA SER A 153 17.36 -9.50 -0.74
C SER A 153 16.06 -10.30 -0.76
N ASP A 154 14.97 -9.59 -0.48
CA ASP A 154 13.59 -10.09 -0.53
C ASP A 154 12.78 -9.16 -1.45
N LEU A 155 13.00 -9.32 -2.77
CA LEU A 155 12.32 -8.54 -3.81
C LEU A 155 11.25 -9.39 -4.50
N THR A 156 10.02 -8.86 -4.51
CA THR A 156 8.88 -9.43 -5.21
C THR A 156 8.91 -9.01 -6.69
N LEU A 157 8.65 -9.97 -7.59
CA LEU A 157 8.62 -9.66 -9.02
C LEU A 157 7.26 -9.02 -9.39
N ILE A 158 7.32 -7.85 -10.02
CA ILE A 158 6.15 -7.13 -10.56
C ILE A 158 6.45 -6.74 -12.01
N PRO A 159 6.17 -7.62 -12.97
CA PRO A 159 6.41 -7.34 -14.38
C PRO A 159 5.69 -6.06 -14.83
N GLY A 160 6.44 -5.15 -15.46
CA GLY A 160 5.88 -3.89 -15.96
C GLY A 160 5.54 -2.84 -14.88
N GLY A 161 5.82 -3.12 -13.59
CA GLY A 161 5.46 -2.23 -12.49
C GLY A 161 6.42 -1.05 -12.26
N ALA A 162 7.58 -1.02 -12.93
CA ALA A 162 8.53 0.09 -12.75
C ALA A 162 7.99 1.40 -13.33
N PRO A 163 8.22 2.53 -12.64
CA PRO A 163 7.75 3.84 -13.11
C PRO A 163 8.52 4.33 -14.35
N ALA A 164 9.71 3.81 -14.62
CA ALA A 164 10.54 4.10 -15.79
C ALA A 164 11.61 3.04 -16.02
N ALA A 165 12.15 2.98 -17.23
CA ALA A 165 13.18 2.00 -17.62
C ALA A 165 14.47 2.12 -16.78
N GLU A 166 14.81 3.32 -16.33
CA GLU A 166 15.99 3.64 -15.52
C GLU A 166 15.86 3.27 -14.04
N TRP A 167 14.78 2.56 -13.65
CA TRP A 167 14.55 2.20 -12.25
C TRP A 167 15.69 1.38 -11.63
N GLU A 168 16.21 0.40 -12.34
CA GLU A 168 17.33 -0.42 -11.86
C GLU A 168 18.58 0.43 -11.60
N GLU A 169 18.89 1.36 -12.50
CA GLU A 169 20.01 2.29 -12.37
C GLU A 169 19.80 3.22 -11.16
N ALA A 170 18.57 3.74 -10.98
CA ALA A 170 18.22 4.58 -9.83
C ALA A 170 18.37 3.83 -8.50
N ALA A 171 17.89 2.58 -8.44
CA ALA A 171 18.02 1.72 -7.26
C ALA A 171 19.48 1.42 -6.93
N LYS A 172 20.31 1.06 -7.92
CA LYS A 172 21.75 0.83 -7.75
C LYS A 172 22.49 2.09 -7.32
N ARG A 173 22.12 3.26 -7.84
CA ARG A 173 22.72 4.53 -7.43
C ARG A 173 22.43 4.84 -5.96
N LEU A 174 21.18 4.66 -5.51
CA LEU A 174 20.84 4.81 -4.10
C LEU A 174 21.60 3.81 -3.21
N LEU A 175 21.67 2.53 -3.60
CA LEU A 175 22.42 1.51 -2.89
C LEU A 175 23.90 1.84 -2.79
N GLY A 176 24.52 2.31 -3.88
CA GLY A 176 25.91 2.72 -3.90
C GLY A 176 26.21 3.91 -2.97
N GLN A 177 25.26 4.84 -2.81
CA GLN A 177 25.43 5.92 -1.82
C GLN A 177 25.18 5.42 -0.40
N LEU A 178 24.23 4.53 -0.18
CA LEU A 178 24.01 3.90 1.13
C LEU A 178 25.23 3.11 1.61
N ALA A 179 25.93 2.41 0.71
CA ALA A 179 27.11 1.63 1.02
C ALA A 179 28.32 2.47 1.51
N ARG A 180 28.26 3.80 1.33
CA ARG A 180 29.29 4.76 1.81
C ARG A 180 28.99 5.29 3.22
N LEU A 181 27.85 4.91 3.78
CA LEU A 181 27.39 5.34 5.10
C LEU A 181 27.63 4.24 6.13
N GLU A 182 27.88 4.62 7.36
CA GLU A 182 28.01 3.68 8.48
C GLU A 182 26.66 3.04 8.83
N ARG A 183 25.60 3.85 8.77
CA ARG A 183 24.21 3.43 9.01
C ARG A 183 23.29 4.22 8.13
N GLY A 184 22.18 3.63 7.79
CA GLY A 184 21.17 4.37 7.03
C GLY A 184 20.17 3.49 6.34
N ALA A 185 19.29 4.16 5.64
CA ALA A 185 18.26 3.52 4.83
C ALA A 185 17.97 4.36 3.59
N ILE A 186 17.54 3.67 2.57
CA ILE A 186 17.00 4.29 1.34
C ILE A 186 15.59 3.77 1.08
N VAL A 187 14.81 4.60 0.43
CA VAL A 187 13.54 4.21 -0.19
C VAL A 187 13.47 4.77 -1.60
N LEU A 188 12.77 4.06 -2.49
CA LEU A 188 12.37 4.54 -3.80
C LEU A 188 10.92 4.14 -4.01
N ASN A 189 10.01 5.13 -4.04
CA ASN A 189 8.58 4.95 -4.29
C ASN A 189 8.21 5.69 -5.57
N GLY A 190 7.78 4.94 -6.57
CA GLY A 190 7.63 5.52 -7.89
C GLY A 190 8.94 6.17 -8.32
N ALA A 191 8.91 7.45 -8.69
CA ALA A 191 10.09 8.22 -9.09
C ALA A 191 10.74 9.03 -7.95
N GLN A 192 10.27 8.89 -6.70
CA GLN A 192 10.76 9.65 -5.55
C GLN A 192 11.63 8.80 -4.64
N GLY A 193 12.90 9.16 -4.54
CA GLY A 193 13.87 8.56 -3.63
C GLY A 193 14.05 9.34 -2.35
N GLY A 194 14.41 8.63 -1.28
CA GLY A 194 14.85 9.20 -0.02
C GLY A 194 16.02 8.44 0.56
N LEU A 195 17.01 9.16 1.08
CA LEU A 195 18.14 8.61 1.81
C LEU A 195 18.25 9.28 3.16
N TYR A 196 18.32 8.49 4.21
CA TYR A 196 18.67 8.91 5.55
C TYR A 196 19.86 8.11 6.04
N GLY A 197 20.89 8.76 6.60
CA GLY A 197 22.00 8.00 7.15
C GLY A 197 23.06 8.79 7.88
N GLU A 198 24.01 8.06 8.44
CA GLU A 198 25.14 8.59 9.20
C GLU A 198 26.43 8.35 8.41
N ALA A 199 27.24 9.39 8.25
CA ALA A 199 28.52 9.32 7.55
C ALA A 199 29.67 9.48 8.55
N GLU A 200 30.78 8.79 8.30
CA GLU A 200 31.99 8.90 9.11
C GLU A 200 32.51 10.34 9.24
N ASN A 201 32.36 11.13 8.20
CA ASN A 201 32.86 12.51 8.17
C ASN A 201 32.02 13.42 7.24
N PRO A 202 32.18 14.76 7.36
CA PRO A 202 31.44 15.74 6.56
C PRO A 202 31.72 15.67 5.05
N GLN A 203 32.88 15.16 4.64
CA GLN A 203 33.25 15.07 3.23
C GLN A 203 32.47 13.96 2.54
N ILE A 204 32.34 12.79 3.19
CA ILE A 204 31.50 11.68 2.71
C ILE A 204 30.07 12.15 2.66
N ALA A 205 29.54 12.81 3.71
CA ALA A 205 28.16 13.28 3.75
C ALA A 205 27.83 14.23 2.58
N ARG A 206 28.71 15.20 2.29
CA ARG A 206 28.54 16.09 1.14
C ARG A 206 28.56 15.34 -0.19
N SER A 207 29.54 14.47 -0.38
CA SER A 207 29.67 13.71 -1.61
C SER A 207 28.48 12.77 -1.87
N VAL A 208 27.86 12.22 -0.81
CA VAL A 208 26.64 11.42 -0.92
C VAL A 208 25.45 12.31 -1.32
N ALA A 209 25.27 13.45 -0.65
CA ALA A 209 24.20 14.39 -0.97
C ALA A 209 24.31 14.92 -2.41
N ASP A 210 25.50 15.32 -2.85
CA ASP A 210 25.76 15.81 -4.21
C ASP A 210 25.50 14.74 -5.28
N ALA A 211 25.87 13.48 -5.03
CA ALA A 211 25.63 12.38 -5.95
C ALA A 211 24.13 12.10 -6.18
N LEU A 212 23.28 12.40 -5.19
CA LEU A 212 21.83 12.21 -5.30
C LEU A 212 21.13 13.36 -6.06
N LEU A 213 21.77 14.52 -6.23
CA LEU A 213 21.26 15.59 -7.08
C LEU A 213 21.24 15.20 -8.56
N THR A 214 22.03 14.21 -8.97
CA THR A 214 22.17 13.77 -10.35
C THR A 214 21.53 12.41 -10.62
N MET A 215 20.37 12.13 -10.00
CA MET A 215 19.63 10.91 -10.28
C MET A 215 19.20 10.84 -11.75
N PRO A 216 19.14 9.63 -12.37
CA PRO A 216 18.64 9.49 -13.73
C PRO A 216 17.18 9.93 -13.81
N ALA A 217 16.82 10.71 -14.85
CA ALA A 217 15.43 11.11 -15.04
C ALA A 217 14.53 9.89 -15.28
N PRO A 218 13.29 9.86 -14.79
CA PRO A 218 12.57 10.91 -14.06
C PRO A 218 12.81 10.91 -12.55
N PHE A 219 13.74 10.09 -12.05
CA PHE A 219 13.96 9.89 -10.62
C PHE A 219 14.59 11.12 -9.95
N ARG A 220 14.14 11.38 -8.72
CA ARG A 220 14.69 12.42 -7.84
C ARG A 220 14.90 11.82 -6.47
N ALA A 221 15.92 12.27 -5.76
CA ALA A 221 16.16 11.82 -4.40
C ALA A 221 16.38 13.00 -3.46
N ALA A 222 15.75 12.92 -2.28
CA ALA A 222 16.04 13.77 -1.15
C ALA A 222 16.98 13.05 -0.19
N SER A 223 17.78 13.80 0.56
CA SER A 223 18.71 13.21 1.52
C SER A 223 18.82 14.00 2.82
N ILE A 224 19.02 13.27 3.92
CA ILE A 224 19.50 13.80 5.18
C ILE A 224 20.65 12.91 5.63
N VAL A 225 21.86 13.45 5.56
CA VAL A 225 23.08 12.75 5.96
C VAL A 225 23.69 13.46 7.16
N ILE A 226 23.89 12.73 8.23
CA ILE A 226 24.43 13.24 9.50
C ILE A 226 25.91 12.85 9.57
N PRO A 227 26.85 13.78 9.39
CA PRO A 227 28.25 13.49 9.56
C PRO A 227 28.65 13.46 11.02
N ALA A 228 29.64 12.66 11.37
CA ALA A 228 30.20 12.64 12.71
C ALA A 228 30.73 14.04 13.10
N GLY A 229 30.25 14.56 14.24
CA GLY A 229 30.72 15.81 14.82
C GLY A 229 30.35 17.10 14.08
N ALA A 230 29.45 17.06 13.07
CA ALA A 230 29.03 18.22 12.30
C ALA A 230 27.52 18.28 12.10
N PRO A 231 26.96 19.46 11.72
CA PRO A 231 25.55 19.59 11.38
C PRO A 231 25.13 18.69 10.21
N ALA A 232 23.88 18.22 10.20
CA ALA A 232 23.34 17.40 9.13
C ALA A 232 23.41 18.15 7.78
N ILE A 233 23.70 17.41 6.71
CA ILE A 233 23.59 17.87 5.34
C ILE A 233 22.22 17.47 4.83
N VAL A 234 21.43 18.45 4.44
CA VAL A 234 20.00 18.31 4.14
C VAL A 234 19.73 18.76 2.71
N HIS A 235 19.04 17.91 1.95
CA HIS A 235 18.43 18.23 0.67
C HIS A 235 16.99 17.68 0.65
N VAL A 236 16.02 18.48 1.10
CA VAL A 236 14.59 18.13 1.14
C VAL A 236 13.80 19.29 0.55
N PRO A 237 13.59 19.31 -0.79
CA PRO A 237 13.06 20.48 -1.49
C PRO A 237 11.56 20.67 -1.31
N ASP A 238 10.79 19.61 -1.12
CA ASP A 238 9.32 19.66 -1.10
C ASP A 238 8.70 18.59 -0.19
N ILE A 239 7.36 18.55 -0.13
CA ILE A 239 6.59 17.61 0.71
C ILE A 239 6.79 16.16 0.27
N GLN A 240 6.88 15.90 -1.03
CA GLN A 240 7.07 14.53 -1.55
C GLN A 240 8.48 14.02 -1.19
N ALA A 241 9.47 14.88 -1.33
CA ALA A 241 10.82 14.62 -0.89
C ALA A 241 10.89 14.40 0.64
N CYS A 242 10.16 15.20 1.42
CA CYS A 242 10.02 14.99 2.86
C CYS A 242 9.40 13.63 3.18
N ALA A 243 8.33 13.24 2.50
CA ALA A 243 7.72 11.92 2.69
C ALA A 243 8.70 10.78 2.36
N ALA A 244 9.56 10.93 1.36
CA ALA A 244 10.56 9.94 1.01
C ALA A 244 11.62 9.78 2.11
N VAL A 245 12.19 10.88 2.64
CA VAL A 245 13.19 10.79 3.72
C VAL A 245 12.58 10.37 5.06
N ILE A 246 11.33 10.73 5.36
CA ILE A 246 10.60 10.22 6.54
C ILE A 246 10.46 8.70 6.45
N ARG A 247 10.07 8.16 5.29
CA ARG A 247 10.01 6.71 5.09
C ARG A 247 11.38 6.04 5.20
N ALA A 248 12.44 6.67 4.69
CA ALA A 248 13.80 6.17 4.89
C ALA A 248 14.19 6.17 6.37
N ALA A 249 13.91 7.26 7.10
CA ALA A 249 14.22 7.40 8.52
C ALA A 249 13.39 6.47 9.43
N GLN A 250 12.21 6.01 9.00
CA GLN A 250 11.35 5.12 9.79
C GLN A 250 12.05 3.81 10.16
N GLY A 251 12.94 3.28 9.31
CA GLY A 251 13.57 1.99 9.51
C GLY A 251 12.67 0.82 9.05
N THR A 252 13.22 -0.38 9.00
CA THR A 252 12.50 -1.63 8.69
C THR A 252 11.87 -2.26 9.91
N ASP A 253 12.28 -1.82 11.11
CA ASP A 253 11.78 -2.39 12.35
C ASP A 253 10.31 -2.04 12.54
N GLU A 254 9.55 -3.04 12.92
CA GLU A 254 8.16 -2.83 13.29
C GLU A 254 8.09 -2.00 14.57
N LEU A 255 7.46 -0.83 14.48
CA LEU A 255 7.32 0.06 15.61
C LEU A 255 6.30 -0.51 16.59
N ARG A 256 6.76 -0.87 17.78
CA ARG A 256 5.96 -1.56 18.80
C ARG A 256 6.02 -0.83 20.14
N PHE A 257 4.94 -0.96 20.88
CA PHE A 257 4.91 -0.64 22.31
C PHE A 257 5.25 -1.88 23.14
N ASP A 258 5.69 -1.66 24.35
CA ASP A 258 5.81 -2.75 25.31
C ASP A 258 4.42 -3.34 25.60
N THR A 259 4.37 -4.65 25.77
CA THR A 259 3.12 -5.38 25.98
C THR A 259 2.38 -4.80 27.18
N ALA A 260 1.13 -4.35 26.97
CA ALA A 260 0.28 -3.70 27.98
C ALA A 260 0.83 -2.38 28.60
N GLY A 261 1.95 -1.83 28.08
CA GLY A 261 2.56 -0.59 28.57
C GLY A 261 2.32 0.63 27.67
N ILE A 262 2.63 1.81 28.22
CA ILE A 262 2.64 3.09 27.49
C ILE A 262 3.97 3.25 26.75
N ALA A 263 5.05 2.70 27.31
CA ALA A 263 6.40 2.86 26.81
C ALA A 263 6.56 2.22 25.43
N ALA A 264 7.23 2.92 24.55
CA ALA A 264 7.70 2.36 23.30
C ALA A 264 8.93 1.47 23.55
N SER A 265 9.14 0.44 22.73
CA SER A 265 10.39 -0.32 22.78
C SER A 265 11.59 0.61 22.53
N PRO A 266 12.80 0.30 23.03
CA PRO A 266 13.98 1.16 22.83
C PRO A 266 14.26 1.46 21.33
N LEU A 267 14.04 0.50 20.44
CA LEU A 267 14.19 0.71 19.00
C LEU A 267 13.13 1.66 18.44
N THR A 268 11.89 1.54 18.91
CA THR A 268 10.80 2.43 18.55
C THR A 268 11.08 3.86 19.03
N GLU A 269 11.58 4.04 20.25
CA GLU A 269 11.95 5.38 20.74
C GLU A 269 13.02 6.03 19.87
N ILE A 270 14.07 5.30 19.51
CA ILE A 270 15.14 5.79 18.63
C ILE A 270 14.56 6.18 17.27
N ALA A 271 13.70 5.35 16.69
CA ALA A 271 13.06 5.61 15.41
C ALA A 271 12.18 6.88 15.47
N LEU A 272 11.37 7.04 16.53
CA LEU A 272 10.51 8.22 16.71
C LEU A 272 11.32 9.51 16.87
N ARG A 273 12.39 9.51 17.67
CA ARG A 273 13.30 10.67 17.78
C ARG A 273 13.99 11.00 16.46
N ARG A 274 14.37 9.98 15.68
CA ARG A 274 14.92 10.13 14.33
C ARG A 274 13.91 10.77 13.39
N LEU A 275 12.65 10.31 13.41
CA LEU A 275 11.57 10.90 12.63
C LEU A 275 11.31 12.36 12.99
N GLY A 276 11.30 12.71 14.26
CA GLY A 276 11.19 14.10 14.72
C GLY A 276 12.32 14.98 14.17
N ARG A 277 13.56 14.50 14.25
CA ARG A 277 14.73 15.21 13.66
C ARG A 277 14.59 15.35 12.14
N THR A 278 14.13 14.32 11.47
CA THR A 278 13.89 14.35 10.02
C THR A 278 12.81 15.36 9.66
N LEU A 279 11.72 15.42 10.42
CA LEU A 279 10.64 16.38 10.21
C LEU A 279 11.11 17.83 10.40
N SER A 280 12.02 18.09 11.34
CA SER A 280 12.58 19.45 11.53
C SER A 280 13.36 19.94 10.32
N SER A 281 13.90 19.03 9.52
CA SER A 281 14.63 19.32 8.28
C SER A 281 13.74 19.40 7.02
N CYS A 282 12.45 19.06 7.16
CA CYS A 282 11.46 19.17 6.08
C CYS A 282 10.92 20.61 5.95
N PRO A 283 10.34 20.97 4.79
CA PRO A 283 9.66 22.26 4.60
C PRO A 283 8.69 22.59 5.75
N THR A 284 8.58 23.86 6.10
CA THR A 284 7.80 24.31 7.27
C THR A 284 6.32 23.99 7.20
N ASN A 285 5.78 23.85 5.97
CA ASN A 285 4.40 23.44 5.72
C ASN A 285 4.19 21.89 5.73
N ALA A 286 5.23 21.09 5.98
CA ALA A 286 5.09 19.64 6.12
C ALA A 286 4.51 19.28 7.49
N ARG A 287 3.50 18.40 7.51
CA ARG A 287 2.93 17.78 8.70
C ARG A 287 3.21 16.28 8.71
N LEU A 288 3.54 15.75 9.87
CA LEU A 288 3.63 14.31 10.11
C LEU A 288 2.36 13.85 10.83
N SER A 289 1.57 13.05 10.16
CA SER A 289 0.43 12.36 10.77
C SER A 289 0.88 10.96 11.21
N VAL A 290 0.64 10.67 12.49
CA VAL A 290 0.94 9.37 13.10
C VAL A 290 -0.37 8.75 13.53
N THR A 291 -0.66 7.54 13.06
CA THR A 291 -1.85 6.81 13.46
C THR A 291 -1.46 5.65 14.37
N ILE A 292 -2.10 5.57 15.54
CA ILE A 292 -1.88 4.52 16.54
C ILE A 292 -3.12 3.64 16.59
N ASN A 293 -2.91 2.33 16.55
CA ASN A 293 -3.99 1.35 16.60
C ASN A 293 -4.55 1.20 18.03
N ILE A 294 -5.88 1.23 18.14
CA ILE A 294 -6.62 1.09 19.41
C ILE A 294 -6.75 -0.39 19.84
N ALA A 295 -6.63 -1.35 18.90
CA ALA A 295 -6.94 -2.76 19.14
C ALA A 295 -6.16 -3.41 20.29
N GLU A 296 -4.99 -2.85 20.66
CA GLU A 296 -4.17 -3.34 21.78
C GLU A 296 -4.39 -2.49 23.04
N GLY A 297 -5.28 -2.90 23.93
CA GLY A 297 -5.43 -2.31 25.27
C GLY A 297 -6.47 -1.19 25.42
N GLY A 298 -7.25 -0.93 24.38
CA GLY A 298 -8.37 0.00 24.43
C GLY A 298 -8.02 1.47 24.25
N ALA A 299 -9.04 2.33 24.13
CA ALA A 299 -8.91 3.73 23.75
C ALA A 299 -8.13 4.59 24.76
N GLU A 300 -8.15 4.26 26.06
CA GLU A 300 -7.42 5.01 27.07
C GLU A 300 -5.91 4.79 26.96
N LEU A 301 -5.48 3.54 26.84
CA LEU A 301 -4.06 3.21 26.62
C LEU A 301 -3.55 3.80 25.29
N ALA A 302 -4.37 3.75 24.23
CA ALA A 302 -4.01 4.34 22.95
C ALA A 302 -3.81 5.86 23.04
N ARG A 303 -4.62 6.60 23.83
CA ARG A 303 -4.43 8.03 24.08
C ARG A 303 -3.13 8.33 24.82
N GLN A 304 -2.79 7.53 25.83
CA GLN A 304 -1.54 7.68 26.58
C GLN A 304 -0.32 7.38 25.70
N ARG A 305 -0.38 6.33 24.87
CA ARG A 305 0.63 6.02 23.84
C ARG A 305 0.78 7.16 22.84
N ALA A 306 -0.34 7.77 22.40
CA ALA A 306 -0.33 8.91 21.50
C ALA A 306 0.39 10.14 22.09
N ALA A 307 0.16 10.44 23.36
CA ALA A 307 0.86 11.52 24.06
C ALA A 307 2.37 11.22 24.18
N HIS A 308 2.73 9.97 24.48
CA HIS A 308 4.13 9.54 24.56
C HIS A 308 4.84 9.62 23.21
N VAL A 309 4.22 9.14 22.12
CA VAL A 309 4.74 9.26 20.74
C VAL A 309 4.95 10.72 20.36
N ARG A 310 3.98 11.59 20.64
CA ARG A 310 4.13 13.03 20.37
C ARG A 310 5.34 13.62 21.11
N SER A 311 5.50 13.29 22.37
CA SER A 311 6.65 13.73 23.20
C SER A 311 7.99 13.25 22.61
N LEU A 312 8.08 12.00 22.15
CA LEU A 312 9.30 11.46 21.53
C LEU A 312 9.64 12.15 20.21
N LEU A 313 8.63 12.41 19.36
CA LEU A 313 8.81 13.15 18.10
C LEU A 313 9.26 14.60 18.36
N ALA A 314 8.64 15.30 19.30
CA ALA A 314 9.02 16.66 19.70
C ALA A 314 10.43 16.69 20.31
N GLY A 315 10.80 15.68 21.10
CA GLY A 315 12.15 15.49 21.62
C GLY A 315 13.23 15.31 20.53
N GLY A 316 12.84 15.01 19.29
CA GLY A 316 13.69 15.01 18.11
C GLY A 316 13.85 16.38 17.43
N SER A 317 13.39 17.47 18.08
CA SER A 317 13.42 18.86 17.58
C SER A 317 12.33 19.19 16.54
N ALA A 318 11.29 18.37 16.42
CA ALA A 318 10.13 18.72 15.61
C ALA A 318 9.23 19.72 16.33
N ASP A 319 8.66 20.68 15.60
CA ASP A 319 7.61 21.55 16.12
C ASP A 319 6.33 20.72 16.37
N GLU A 320 5.81 20.74 17.59
CA GLU A 320 4.61 19.99 17.97
C GLU A 320 3.38 20.34 17.12
N ALA A 321 3.29 21.58 16.63
CA ALA A 321 2.20 22.00 15.76
C ALA A 321 2.19 21.26 14.39
N ARG A 322 3.32 20.67 14.04
CA ARG A 322 3.49 19.88 12.80
C ARG A 322 3.23 18.38 13.01
N ILE A 323 2.94 17.95 14.23
CA ILE A 323 2.74 16.55 14.60
C ILE A 323 1.26 16.32 14.90
N ILE A 324 0.61 15.51 14.08
CA ILE A 324 -0.76 15.06 14.31
C ILE A 324 -0.71 13.60 14.73
N VAL A 325 -1.26 13.28 15.91
CA VAL A 325 -1.40 11.89 16.34
C VAL A 325 -2.87 11.55 16.37
N ALA A 326 -3.27 10.61 15.54
CA ALA A 326 -4.63 10.08 15.40
C ALA A 326 -4.72 8.66 15.96
N LEU A 327 -5.92 8.27 16.38
CA LEU A 327 -6.24 6.91 16.78
C LEU A 327 -7.08 6.26 15.69
N ALA A 328 -6.79 5.02 15.34
CA ALA A 328 -7.57 4.24 14.39
C ALA A 328 -7.81 2.81 14.91
N ASP A 329 -8.89 2.23 14.48
CA ASP A 329 -9.21 0.82 14.74
C ASP A 329 -8.84 -0.01 13.49
N ASP A 330 -7.54 -0.03 13.18
CA ASP A 330 -6.99 -0.81 12.07
C ASP A 330 -6.11 -1.93 12.63
N ARG A 331 -6.42 -3.17 12.26
CA ARG A 331 -5.76 -4.36 12.81
C ARG A 331 -4.41 -4.69 12.16
N GLN A 332 -3.98 -3.93 11.16
CA GLN A 332 -2.82 -4.30 10.35
C GLN A 332 -1.46 -3.81 10.87
N GLN A 333 -1.38 -2.64 11.52
CA GLN A 333 -0.11 -2.10 12.05
C GLN A 333 -0.32 -1.30 13.33
N ALA A 334 0.61 -1.47 14.30
CA ALA A 334 0.53 -0.77 15.58
C ALA A 334 0.70 0.75 15.43
N ILE A 335 1.59 1.21 14.54
CA ILE A 335 1.86 2.63 14.27
C ILE A 335 2.11 2.81 12.76
N THR A 336 1.42 3.77 12.15
CA THR A 336 1.64 4.18 10.75
C THR A 336 1.94 5.67 10.64
N PHE A 337 2.65 6.06 9.57
CA PHE A 337 3.04 7.45 9.33
C PHE A 337 2.66 7.90 7.93
N SER A 338 2.20 9.13 7.83
CA SER A 338 2.01 9.83 6.57
C SER A 338 2.48 11.27 6.66
N VAL A 339 2.91 11.84 5.54
CA VAL A 339 3.32 13.25 5.45
C VAL A 339 2.37 13.97 4.52
N SER A 340 1.83 15.09 4.97
CA SER A 340 0.94 15.96 4.20
C SER A 340 1.40 17.41 4.25
N SER A 341 0.85 18.25 3.37
CA SER A 341 1.00 19.70 3.46
C SER A 341 -0.04 20.31 4.39
N ILE A 342 0.33 21.40 5.05
CA ILE A 342 -0.64 22.34 5.59
C ILE A 342 -1.20 23.10 4.39
N GLU A 343 -2.44 22.86 4.02
CA GLU A 343 -3.16 23.76 3.13
C GLU A 343 -3.34 25.07 3.89
N GLY A 344 -2.80 26.16 3.32
CA GLY A 344 -2.90 27.53 3.84
C GLY A 344 -4.28 28.11 3.64
#